data_cf3c6bd753a6e65da74d57f28a3cf98e
#
_entry.id   cf3c6bd753a6e65da74d57f28a3cf98e
#
_cell.length_a   1.000
_cell.length_b   1.000
_cell.length_c   1.000
_cell.angle_alpha   90.00
_cell.angle_beta   90.00
_cell.angle_gamma   90.00
#
_symmetry.space_group_name_H-M   'P 1'
#
loop_
_entity.id
_entity.type
_entity.pdbx_description
1 polymer ?
#
loop_
_entity_poly.entity_id
_entity_poly.type
_entity_poly.pdbx_seq_one_letter_code
_entity_poly.pdbx_strand_id
1 'polypeptide(L)'
;YKRQILSYLPDELESVQGEQVLDKTFNTAGISIVITENMQPKQTLALKNEILAVDGVSSVIWVDTIADIGIPADILPDVLKNIFYSADGSQTMMLVRYDNTGSDDSQLRAIAQIKTLLGKNQFLSGLTVVVDDTREIAETQAPLYIAVAVILALIVMSVLMESWFQPLIILFSLGLAVIYNMGTNIFLGQISFITQCVAAVLQLGVTVDY
;
A
#
# COMPACT_ATOMS: atom_id res chain seq x y z
N TYR A 1 16.26 5.15 2.42
CA TYR A 1 15.52 4.26 1.51
C TYR A 1 14.38 5.03 0.89
N LYS A 2 14.53 5.51 -0.36
CA LYS A 2 13.42 6.10 -1.11
C LYS A 2 12.50 4.96 -1.56
N ARG A 3 11.29 4.90 -0.99
CA ARG A 3 10.33 3.78 -1.19
C ARG A 3 9.17 4.12 -2.11
N GLN A 4 9.28 5.19 -2.89
CA GLN A 4 8.24 5.60 -3.85
C GLN A 4 8.34 4.78 -5.13
N ILE A 5 7.21 4.30 -5.66
CA ILE A 5 7.14 3.78 -7.04
C ILE A 5 7.69 4.82 -8.01
N LEU A 6 7.43 6.09 -7.75
CA LEU A 6 7.87 7.24 -8.55
C LEU A 6 9.38 7.51 -8.46
N SER A 7 10.07 7.04 -7.41
CA SER A 7 11.53 7.19 -7.29
C SER A 7 12.33 6.34 -8.30
N TYR A 8 11.66 5.43 -8.99
CA TYR A 8 12.24 4.65 -10.08
C TYR A 8 12.03 5.28 -11.46
N LEU A 9 11.22 6.35 -11.53
CA LEU A 9 11.02 7.08 -12.77
C LEU A 9 12.12 8.14 -12.91
N PRO A 10 12.61 8.37 -14.14
CA PRO A 10 13.54 9.46 -14.41
C PRO A 10 12.95 10.82 -14.02
N ASP A 11 13.77 11.68 -13.40
CA ASP A 11 13.36 13.03 -12.97
C ASP A 11 12.98 13.96 -14.14
N GLU A 12 13.38 13.57 -15.37
CA GLU A 12 13.09 14.35 -16.58
C GLU A 12 11.64 14.16 -17.09
N LEU A 13 10.91 13.18 -16.56
CA LEU A 13 9.53 12.96 -16.96
C LEU A 13 8.63 14.13 -16.50
N GLU A 14 7.82 14.64 -17.42
CA GLU A 14 6.87 15.73 -17.14
C GLU A 14 5.92 15.41 -15.99
N SER A 15 5.49 14.14 -15.86
CA SER A 15 4.64 13.69 -14.75
C SER A 15 5.36 13.78 -13.39
N VAL A 16 6.66 13.44 -13.33
CA VAL A 16 7.47 13.55 -12.11
C VAL A 16 7.71 15.01 -11.75
N GLN A 17 8.00 15.85 -12.74
CA GLN A 17 8.15 17.29 -12.54
C GLN A 17 6.84 17.94 -12.08
N GLY A 18 5.72 17.54 -12.68
CA GLY A 18 4.38 18.01 -12.29
C GLY A 18 4.06 17.63 -10.84
N GLU A 19 4.36 16.42 -10.43
CA GLU A 19 4.19 15.98 -9.04
C GLU A 19 5.08 16.76 -8.07
N GLN A 20 6.35 17.00 -8.43
CA GLN A 20 7.25 17.83 -7.61
C GLN A 20 6.74 19.27 -7.45
N VAL A 21 6.11 19.83 -8.49
CA VAL A 21 5.48 21.16 -8.41
C VAL A 21 4.25 21.13 -7.52
N LEU A 22 3.39 20.12 -7.65
CA LEU A 22 2.21 19.93 -6.81
C LEU A 22 2.63 19.80 -5.32
N ASP A 23 3.65 19.01 -5.05
CA ASP A 23 4.21 18.84 -3.72
C ASP A 23 4.70 20.15 -3.12
N LYS A 24 5.59 20.83 -3.83
CA LYS A 24 6.23 22.04 -3.32
C LYS A 24 5.26 23.21 -3.19
N THR A 25 4.27 23.32 -4.07
CA THR A 25 3.39 24.48 -4.15
C THR A 25 2.10 24.28 -3.36
N PHE A 26 1.54 23.07 -3.38
CA PHE A 26 0.23 22.77 -2.79
C PHE A 26 0.29 21.82 -1.60
N ASN A 27 1.48 21.29 -1.27
CA ASN A 27 1.66 20.31 -0.20
C ASN A 27 0.68 19.13 -0.30
N THR A 28 0.50 18.60 -1.53
CA THR A 28 -0.48 17.55 -1.85
C THR A 28 0.08 16.13 -1.79
N ALA A 29 1.32 15.99 -1.39
CA ALA A 29 2.10 14.76 -1.55
C ALA A 29 1.62 13.55 -0.76
N GLY A 30 0.81 13.73 0.24
CA GLY A 30 0.28 12.61 1.01
C GLY A 30 -1.16 12.88 1.42
N ILE A 31 -2.10 12.36 0.65
CA ILE A 31 -3.52 12.38 1.02
C ILE A 31 -4.01 10.94 1.17
N SER A 32 -4.62 10.65 2.32
CA SER A 32 -5.41 9.45 2.52
C SER A 32 -6.85 9.80 2.83
N ILE A 33 -7.73 8.87 2.60
CA ILE A 33 -9.16 8.99 2.83
C ILE A 33 -9.54 7.98 3.90
N VAL A 34 -10.16 8.45 4.98
CA VAL A 34 -10.78 7.58 5.97
C VAL A 34 -12.29 7.59 5.74
N ILE A 35 -12.85 6.41 5.58
CA ILE A 35 -14.30 6.20 5.42
C ILE A 35 -14.80 5.53 6.69
N THR A 36 -15.89 6.04 7.24
CA THR A 36 -16.56 5.45 8.41
C THR A 36 -18.01 5.10 8.06
N GLU A 37 -18.46 3.92 8.45
CA GLU A 37 -19.82 3.43 8.20
C GLU A 37 -20.65 3.44 9.48
N ASN A 38 -21.90 3.93 9.38
CA ASN A 38 -22.89 3.92 10.44
C ASN A 38 -22.40 4.52 11.78
N MET A 39 -21.52 5.50 11.71
CA MET A 39 -20.91 6.15 12.88
C MET A 39 -21.63 7.46 13.22
N GLN A 40 -21.87 7.69 14.50
CA GLN A 40 -22.48 8.95 14.93
C GLN A 40 -21.50 10.12 14.73
N PRO A 41 -21.98 11.34 14.38
CA PRO A 41 -21.11 12.50 14.15
C PRO A 41 -20.15 12.81 15.30
N LYS A 42 -20.58 12.62 16.55
CA LYS A 42 -19.72 12.81 17.73
C LYS A 42 -18.57 11.79 17.80
N GLN A 43 -18.83 10.55 17.40
CA GLN A 43 -17.81 9.50 17.38
C GLN A 43 -16.85 9.73 16.21
N THR A 44 -17.36 10.15 15.05
CA THR A 44 -16.53 10.53 13.90
C THR A 44 -15.60 11.70 14.24
N LEU A 45 -16.10 12.70 14.99
CA LEU A 45 -15.27 13.81 15.47
C LEU A 45 -14.19 13.33 16.45
N ALA A 46 -14.51 12.40 17.35
CA ALA A 46 -13.53 11.83 18.28
C ALA A 46 -12.42 11.10 17.49
N LEU A 47 -12.81 10.25 16.55
CA LEU A 47 -11.86 9.57 15.67
C LEU A 47 -10.99 10.54 14.85
N LYS A 48 -11.61 11.61 14.31
CA LYS A 48 -10.87 12.69 13.63
C LYS A 48 -9.77 13.27 14.52
N ASN A 49 -10.10 13.56 15.79
CA ASN A 49 -9.13 14.12 16.73
C ASN A 49 -8.03 13.12 17.10
N GLU A 50 -8.36 11.84 17.22
CA GLU A 50 -7.35 10.79 17.43
C GLU A 50 -6.41 10.68 16.23
N ILE A 51 -6.92 10.72 15.00
CA ILE A 51 -6.11 10.71 13.78
C ILE A 51 -5.24 11.98 13.69
N LEU A 52 -5.79 13.13 14.04
CA LEU A 52 -5.03 14.39 14.02
C LEU A 52 -3.87 14.40 15.04
N ALA A 53 -3.98 13.63 16.12
CA ALA A 53 -2.93 13.50 17.13
C ALA A 53 -1.80 12.53 16.71
N VAL A 54 -1.93 11.82 15.59
CA VAL A 54 -0.90 10.92 15.07
C VAL A 54 0.27 11.74 14.53
N ASP A 55 1.48 11.38 14.93
CA ASP A 55 2.72 12.01 14.44
C ASP A 55 2.87 11.85 12.93
N GLY A 56 3.13 12.95 12.23
CA GLY A 56 3.20 13.01 10.76
C GLY A 56 1.88 13.34 10.06
N VAL A 57 0.77 13.57 10.80
CA VAL A 57 -0.50 14.05 10.26
C VAL A 57 -0.57 15.58 10.39
N SER A 58 -0.68 16.29 9.26
CA SER A 58 -0.77 17.76 9.27
C SER A 58 -2.19 18.28 9.48
N SER A 59 -3.16 17.62 8.88
CA SER A 59 -4.57 18.00 9.02
C SER A 59 -5.52 16.89 8.66
N VAL A 60 -6.70 16.92 9.27
CA VAL A 60 -7.83 16.05 8.91
C VAL A 60 -9.01 16.93 8.57
N ILE A 61 -9.45 16.85 7.32
CA ILE A 61 -10.55 17.65 6.79
C ILE A 61 -11.80 16.78 6.76
N TRP A 62 -12.82 17.24 7.46
CA TRP A 62 -14.14 16.65 7.46
C TRP A 62 -15.18 17.76 7.42
N VAL A 63 -16.45 17.43 7.41
CA VAL A 63 -17.55 18.41 7.33
C VAL A 63 -17.50 19.47 8.43
N ASP A 64 -17.03 19.12 9.63
CA ASP A 64 -16.88 20.03 10.78
C ASP A 64 -15.90 21.19 10.54
N THR A 65 -15.02 21.05 9.56
CA THR A 65 -14.09 22.12 9.15
C THR A 65 -14.82 23.25 8.40
N ILE A 66 -15.99 22.96 7.83
CA ILE A 66 -16.75 23.89 6.96
C ILE A 66 -18.12 24.22 7.57
N ALA A 67 -18.74 23.29 8.28
CA ALA A 67 -20.07 23.41 8.86
C ALA A 67 -20.11 22.88 10.30
N ASP A 68 -21.02 23.38 11.13
CA ASP A 68 -21.23 22.87 12.49
C ASP A 68 -21.80 21.44 12.44
N ILE A 69 -21.20 20.52 13.20
CA ILE A 69 -21.65 19.12 13.31
C ILE A 69 -23.06 18.96 13.93
N GLY A 70 -23.57 19.99 14.58
CA GLY A 70 -24.95 20.02 15.07
C GLY A 70 -25.99 20.15 13.97
N ILE A 71 -25.58 20.48 12.75
CA ILE A 71 -26.46 20.60 11.59
C ILE A 71 -26.67 19.18 11.01
N PRO A 72 -27.93 18.69 10.95
CA PRO A 72 -28.23 17.42 10.29
C PRO A 72 -27.72 17.40 8.85
N ALA A 73 -27.18 16.26 8.40
CA ALA A 73 -26.65 16.11 7.05
C ALA A 73 -27.66 16.46 5.93
N ASP A 74 -28.96 16.32 6.22
CA ASP A 74 -30.03 16.61 5.26
C ASP A 74 -30.21 18.12 4.98
N ILE A 75 -29.71 18.97 5.86
CA ILE A 75 -29.81 20.45 5.74
C ILE A 75 -28.53 21.04 5.11
N LEU A 76 -27.46 20.23 4.99
CA LEU A 76 -26.23 20.68 4.36
C LEU A 76 -26.43 20.94 2.86
N PRO A 77 -25.73 21.95 2.29
CA PRO A 77 -25.70 22.14 0.86
C PRO A 77 -25.30 20.87 0.11
N ASP A 78 -25.97 20.56 -1.00
CA ASP A 78 -25.73 19.31 -1.77
C ASP A 78 -24.26 19.10 -2.13
N VAL A 79 -23.51 20.17 -2.39
CA VAL A 79 -22.06 20.09 -2.69
C VAL A 79 -21.29 19.50 -1.51
N LEU A 80 -21.56 19.94 -0.29
CA LEU A 80 -20.88 19.41 0.91
C LEU A 80 -21.35 18.01 1.25
N LYS A 81 -22.65 17.75 1.10
CA LYS A 81 -23.22 16.44 1.31
C LYS A 81 -22.58 15.40 0.37
N ASN A 82 -22.50 15.70 -0.92
CA ASN A 82 -21.95 14.81 -1.92
C ASN A 82 -20.41 14.58 -1.78
N ILE A 83 -19.70 15.50 -1.10
CA ILE A 83 -18.27 15.32 -0.84
C ILE A 83 -18.04 14.43 0.37
N PHE A 84 -18.76 14.66 1.47
CA PHE A 84 -18.46 14.04 2.76
C PHE A 84 -19.35 12.87 3.14
N TYR A 85 -20.50 12.71 2.49
CA TYR A 85 -21.46 11.65 2.80
C TYR A 85 -21.82 10.83 1.57
N SER A 86 -22.11 9.54 1.79
CA SER A 86 -22.70 8.69 0.76
C SER A 86 -24.13 9.11 0.44
N ALA A 87 -24.66 8.67 -0.70
CA ALA A 87 -25.99 9.05 -1.17
C ALA A 87 -27.11 8.65 -0.18
N ASP A 88 -26.92 7.57 0.57
CA ASP A 88 -27.83 7.07 1.61
C ASP A 88 -27.54 7.66 3.01
N GLY A 89 -26.48 8.45 3.15
CA GLY A 89 -26.07 9.07 4.41
C GLY A 89 -25.46 8.09 5.42
N SER A 90 -25.28 6.81 5.07
CA SER A 90 -24.76 5.78 5.99
C SER A 90 -23.24 5.86 6.18
N GLN A 91 -22.54 6.45 5.23
CA GLN A 91 -21.09 6.57 5.26
C GLN A 91 -20.65 8.03 5.22
N THR A 92 -19.55 8.32 5.90
CA THR A 92 -18.90 9.62 5.80
C THR A 92 -17.41 9.46 5.58
N MET A 93 -16.80 10.41 4.86
CA MET A 93 -15.38 10.40 4.58
C MET A 93 -14.65 11.60 5.15
N MET A 94 -13.42 11.36 5.57
CA MET A 94 -12.46 12.37 6.04
C MET A 94 -11.22 12.31 5.15
N LEU A 95 -10.66 13.48 4.84
CA LEU A 95 -9.40 13.60 4.13
C LEU A 95 -8.27 13.82 5.15
N VAL A 96 -7.31 12.92 5.16
CA VAL A 96 -6.12 13.00 6.01
C VAL A 96 -4.95 13.50 5.17
N ARG A 97 -4.31 14.59 5.60
CA ARG A 97 -3.09 15.14 4.98
C ARG A 97 -1.91 14.90 5.90
N TYR A 98 -0.78 14.56 5.32
CA TYR A 98 0.47 14.30 6.04
C TYR A 98 1.44 15.48 5.93
N ASP A 99 2.36 15.61 6.89
CA ASP A 99 3.33 16.71 6.95
C ASP A 99 4.39 16.63 5.84
N ASN A 100 4.76 15.40 5.46
CA ASN A 100 5.83 15.15 4.51
C ASN A 100 5.31 14.55 3.21
N THR A 101 6.02 14.92 2.13
CA THR A 101 5.72 14.50 0.77
C THR A 101 6.07 13.04 0.55
N GLY A 102 5.07 12.27 0.20
CA GLY A 102 5.12 10.95 -0.44
C GLY A 102 6.02 9.89 0.14
N SER A 103 5.45 8.83 0.70
CA SER A 103 6.09 7.57 1.15
C SER A 103 7.39 7.70 1.97
N ASP A 104 7.58 8.80 2.69
CA ASP A 104 8.62 8.92 3.70
C ASP A 104 8.29 7.95 4.87
N ASP A 105 9.30 7.48 5.56
CA ASP A 105 9.13 6.55 6.71
C ASP A 105 8.21 7.13 7.80
N SER A 106 8.09 8.46 7.88
CA SER A 106 7.14 9.13 8.78
C SER A 106 5.69 8.92 8.35
N GLN A 107 5.38 9.08 7.06
CA GLN A 107 4.04 8.87 6.53
C GLN A 107 3.61 7.41 6.65
N LEU A 108 4.50 6.46 6.34
CA LEU A 108 4.19 5.03 6.49
C LEU A 108 3.91 4.66 7.95
N ARG A 109 4.65 5.24 8.91
CA ARG A 109 4.38 5.06 10.33
C ARG A 109 3.04 5.67 10.75
N ALA A 110 2.71 6.86 10.25
CA ALA A 110 1.41 7.48 10.48
C ALA A 110 0.27 6.63 9.93
N ILE A 111 0.39 6.10 8.70
CA ILE A 111 -0.57 5.18 8.09
C ILE A 111 -0.74 3.93 8.96
N ALA A 112 0.36 3.31 9.40
CA ALA A 112 0.30 2.13 10.27
C ALA A 112 -0.37 2.43 11.61
N GLN A 113 -0.10 3.59 12.23
CA GLN A 113 -0.76 4.01 13.46
C GLN A 113 -2.27 4.27 13.23
N ILE A 114 -2.62 4.97 12.16
CA ILE A 114 -4.04 5.19 11.81
C ILE A 114 -4.76 3.85 11.63
N LYS A 115 -4.17 2.89 10.91
CA LYS A 115 -4.74 1.54 10.75
C LYS A 115 -5.05 0.87 12.10
N THR A 116 -4.24 1.09 13.13
CA THR A 116 -4.48 0.52 14.48
C THR A 116 -5.61 1.21 15.25
N LEU A 117 -5.91 2.48 14.92
CA LEU A 117 -7.02 3.23 15.51
C LEU A 117 -8.37 2.85 14.89
N LEU A 118 -8.35 2.35 13.66
CA LEU A 118 -9.57 2.04 12.91
C LEU A 118 -10.21 0.73 13.36
N GLY A 119 -11.54 0.75 13.52
CA GLY A 119 -12.37 -0.41 13.82
C GLY A 119 -12.89 -1.13 12.58
N LYS A 120 -13.75 -2.13 12.79
CA LYS A 120 -14.26 -3.01 11.70
C LYS A 120 -15.02 -2.29 10.57
N ASN A 121 -15.68 -1.17 10.87
CA ASN A 121 -16.50 -0.41 9.91
C ASN A 121 -15.81 0.91 9.52
N GLN A 122 -14.49 0.93 9.55
CA GLN A 122 -13.68 2.10 9.25
C GLN A 122 -12.57 1.66 8.31
N PHE A 123 -12.39 2.39 7.22
CA PHE A 123 -11.49 2.01 6.16
C PHE A 123 -10.54 3.17 5.86
N LEU A 124 -9.27 2.87 5.71
CA LEU A 124 -8.26 3.80 5.23
C LEU A 124 -7.93 3.48 3.78
N SER A 125 -7.95 4.48 2.92
CA SER A 125 -7.63 4.35 1.51
C SER A 125 -6.76 5.53 1.05
N GLY A 126 -6.14 5.39 -0.08
CA GLY A 126 -5.27 6.39 -0.70
C GLY A 126 -4.13 5.72 -1.46
N LEU A 127 -3.51 6.44 -2.38
CA LEU A 127 -2.46 5.84 -3.23
C LEU A 127 -1.32 5.24 -2.39
N THR A 128 -0.81 5.98 -1.42
CA THR A 128 0.28 5.51 -0.55
C THR A 128 -0.15 4.31 0.30
N VAL A 129 -1.41 4.30 0.78
CA VAL A 129 -1.97 3.19 1.57
C VAL A 129 -2.06 1.92 0.72
N VAL A 130 -2.58 2.03 -0.50
CA VAL A 130 -2.68 0.88 -1.44
C VAL A 130 -1.32 0.32 -1.79
N VAL A 131 -0.33 1.19 -1.99
CA VAL A 131 1.06 0.77 -2.27
C VAL A 131 1.67 0.06 -1.06
N ASP A 132 1.45 0.58 0.15
CA ASP A 132 1.93 -0.02 1.39
C ASP A 132 1.27 -1.39 1.65
N ASP A 133 -0.06 -1.48 1.51
CA ASP A 133 -0.80 -2.74 1.63
C ASP A 133 -0.33 -3.79 0.61
N THR A 134 -0.14 -3.37 -0.65
CA THR A 134 0.36 -4.25 -1.70
C THR A 134 1.75 -4.77 -1.38
N ARG A 135 2.60 -3.91 -0.83
CA ARG A 135 3.93 -4.30 -0.40
C ARG A 135 3.88 -5.27 0.79
N GLU A 136 3.08 -4.97 1.81
CA GLU A 136 2.92 -5.84 2.99
C GLU A 136 2.43 -7.23 2.57
N ILE A 137 1.43 -7.30 1.68
CA ILE A 137 0.94 -8.55 1.09
C ILE A 137 2.06 -9.28 0.34
N ALA A 138 2.83 -8.57 -0.49
CA ALA A 138 3.93 -9.15 -1.23
C ALA A 138 5.04 -9.70 -0.32
N GLU A 139 5.43 -8.94 0.73
CA GLU A 139 6.48 -9.36 1.65
C GLU A 139 6.04 -10.52 2.57
N THR A 140 4.76 -10.58 2.95
CA THR A 140 4.26 -11.61 3.90
C THR A 140 3.71 -12.84 3.21
N GLN A 141 3.00 -12.70 2.10
CA GLN A 141 2.31 -13.80 1.43
C GLN A 141 3.13 -14.44 0.29
N ALA A 142 3.96 -13.67 -0.43
CA ALA A 142 4.75 -14.22 -1.52
C ALA A 142 5.64 -15.41 -1.10
N PRO A 143 6.34 -15.41 0.04
CA PRO A 143 7.12 -16.57 0.48
C PRO A 143 6.29 -17.84 0.64
N LEU A 144 5.07 -17.73 1.15
CA LEU A 144 4.15 -18.85 1.29
C LEU A 144 3.74 -19.42 -0.08
N TYR A 145 3.33 -18.55 -1.01
CA TYR A 145 2.95 -18.98 -2.36
C TYR A 145 4.11 -19.60 -3.11
N ILE A 146 5.32 -19.05 -2.96
CA ILE A 146 6.54 -19.63 -3.55
C ILE A 146 6.80 -21.02 -2.96
N ALA A 147 6.69 -21.20 -1.65
CA ALA A 147 6.87 -22.50 -1.00
C ALA A 147 5.85 -23.55 -1.51
N VAL A 148 4.58 -23.15 -1.62
CA VAL A 148 3.53 -24.03 -2.18
C VAL A 148 3.84 -24.39 -3.64
N ALA A 149 4.24 -23.43 -4.46
CA ALA A 149 4.62 -23.66 -5.85
C ALA A 149 5.81 -24.63 -5.97
N VAL A 150 6.84 -24.47 -5.14
CA VAL A 150 7.99 -25.37 -5.07
C VAL A 150 7.58 -26.79 -4.70
N ILE A 151 6.72 -26.97 -3.71
CA ILE A 151 6.20 -28.27 -3.29
C ILE A 151 5.42 -28.94 -4.42
N LEU A 152 4.53 -28.20 -5.10
CA LEU A 152 3.77 -28.71 -6.23
C LEU A 152 4.68 -29.09 -7.39
N ALA A 153 5.66 -28.26 -7.72
CA ALA A 153 6.65 -28.58 -8.75
C ALA A 153 7.43 -29.87 -8.40
N LEU A 154 7.84 -30.04 -7.15
CA LEU A 154 8.52 -31.24 -6.66
C LEU A 154 7.65 -32.49 -6.85
N ILE A 155 6.36 -32.41 -6.49
CA ILE A 155 5.41 -33.53 -6.65
C ILE A 155 5.27 -33.90 -8.14
N VAL A 156 5.02 -32.91 -8.99
CA VAL A 156 4.83 -33.13 -10.43
C VAL A 156 6.10 -33.72 -11.06
N MET A 157 7.28 -33.14 -10.76
CA MET A 157 8.54 -33.65 -11.29
C MET A 157 8.85 -35.08 -10.78
N SER A 158 8.53 -35.37 -9.51
CA SER A 158 8.74 -36.72 -8.95
C SER A 158 7.86 -37.79 -9.61
N VAL A 159 6.67 -37.39 -10.09
CA VAL A 159 5.77 -38.30 -10.82
C VAL A 159 6.22 -38.49 -12.26
N LEU A 160 6.76 -37.45 -12.91
CA LEU A 160 7.16 -37.47 -14.31
C LEU A 160 8.56 -38.06 -14.53
N MET A 161 9.44 -37.98 -13.53
CA MET A 161 10.81 -38.45 -13.62
C MET A 161 10.98 -39.84 -12.99
N GLU A 162 11.81 -40.67 -13.56
CA GLU A 162 12.12 -42.02 -13.06
C GLU A 162 12.96 -42.05 -11.77
N SER A 163 13.52 -40.91 -11.36
CA SER A 163 14.40 -40.77 -10.21
C SER A 163 13.93 -39.68 -9.25
N TRP A 164 13.83 -40.01 -7.95
CA TRP A 164 13.48 -39.05 -6.89
C TRP A 164 14.58 -38.01 -6.61
N PHE A 165 15.83 -38.29 -6.97
CA PHE A 165 16.94 -37.36 -6.72
C PHE A 165 17.04 -36.24 -7.76
N GLN A 166 16.62 -36.49 -9.01
CA GLN A 166 16.68 -35.50 -10.08
C GLN A 166 15.88 -34.20 -9.76
N PRO A 167 14.61 -34.27 -9.33
CA PRO A 167 13.86 -33.09 -8.96
C PRO A 167 14.51 -32.28 -7.83
N LEU A 168 15.11 -32.95 -6.85
CA LEU A 168 15.80 -32.28 -5.74
C LEU A 168 17.02 -31.50 -6.21
N ILE A 169 17.82 -32.08 -7.12
CA ILE A 169 19.02 -31.43 -7.70
C ILE A 169 18.59 -30.20 -8.50
N ILE A 170 17.54 -30.33 -9.33
CA ILE A 170 17.03 -29.25 -10.16
C ILE A 170 16.54 -28.12 -9.28
N LEU A 171 15.71 -28.40 -8.26
CA LEU A 171 15.20 -27.38 -7.34
C LEU A 171 16.30 -26.75 -6.49
N PHE A 172 17.32 -27.50 -6.09
CA PHE A 172 18.48 -26.97 -5.39
C PHE A 172 19.28 -26.00 -6.29
N SER A 173 19.51 -26.39 -7.53
CA SER A 173 20.18 -25.55 -8.54
C SER A 173 19.39 -24.26 -8.79
N LEU A 174 18.04 -24.37 -8.91
CA LEU A 174 17.14 -23.25 -9.06
C LEU A 174 17.19 -22.32 -7.84
N GLY A 175 17.17 -22.89 -6.64
CA GLY A 175 17.30 -22.12 -5.39
C GLY A 175 18.60 -21.33 -5.32
N LEU A 176 19.72 -21.94 -5.72
CA LEU A 176 21.01 -21.23 -5.84
C LEU A 176 20.93 -20.10 -6.87
N ALA A 177 20.31 -20.34 -8.04
CA ALA A 177 20.17 -19.31 -9.06
C ALA A 177 19.33 -18.11 -8.56
N VAL A 178 18.25 -18.35 -7.80
CA VAL A 178 17.45 -17.29 -7.15
C VAL A 178 18.30 -16.53 -6.13
N ILE A 179 19.08 -17.23 -5.29
CA ILE A 179 19.95 -16.60 -4.29
C ILE A 179 21.02 -15.74 -4.99
N TYR A 180 21.64 -16.21 -6.05
CA TYR A 180 22.60 -15.43 -6.83
C TYR A 180 21.96 -14.21 -7.45
N ASN A 181 20.78 -14.35 -8.05
CA ASN A 181 20.06 -13.23 -8.65
C ASN A 181 19.69 -12.18 -7.60
N MET A 182 19.18 -12.59 -6.45
CA MET A 182 18.88 -11.67 -5.35
C MET A 182 20.15 -11.08 -4.73
N GLY A 183 21.22 -11.86 -4.61
CA GLY A 183 22.50 -11.41 -4.06
C GLY A 183 23.20 -10.37 -4.93
N THR A 184 23.13 -10.48 -6.26
CA THR A 184 23.72 -9.49 -7.17
C THR A 184 23.00 -8.15 -7.11
N ASN A 185 21.74 -8.13 -6.67
CA ASN A 185 20.98 -6.90 -6.47
C ASN A 185 21.59 -5.96 -5.41
N ILE A 186 22.38 -6.50 -4.47
CA ILE A 186 23.13 -5.71 -3.49
C ILE A 186 24.11 -4.74 -4.18
N PHE A 187 24.68 -5.16 -5.32
CA PHE A 187 25.61 -4.32 -6.10
C PHE A 187 24.91 -3.30 -7.00
N LEU A 188 23.65 -3.54 -7.35
CA LEU A 188 22.85 -2.66 -8.22
C LEU A 188 22.08 -1.59 -7.44
N GLY A 189 22.10 -1.63 -6.10
CA GLY A 189 21.44 -0.67 -5.24
C GLY A 189 20.00 -1.06 -4.91
N GLN A 190 19.05 -0.17 -5.19
CA GLN A 190 17.65 -0.39 -4.81
C GLN A 190 16.87 -1.05 -5.94
N ILE A 191 16.12 -2.10 -5.61
CA ILE A 191 15.19 -2.75 -6.52
C ILE A 191 13.77 -2.61 -5.96
N SER A 192 12.82 -2.35 -6.87
CA SER A 192 11.41 -2.31 -6.52
C SER A 192 10.97 -3.67 -5.95
N PHE A 193 10.17 -3.65 -4.88
CA PHE A 193 9.57 -4.86 -4.31
C PHE A 193 8.75 -5.64 -5.36
N ILE A 194 8.10 -4.94 -6.29
CA ILE A 194 7.37 -5.55 -7.40
C ILE A 194 8.33 -6.35 -8.29
N THR A 195 9.45 -5.73 -8.67
CA THR A 195 10.49 -6.39 -9.48
C THR A 195 11.07 -7.61 -8.76
N GLN A 196 11.30 -7.51 -7.46
CA GLN A 196 11.84 -8.60 -6.65
C GLN A 196 10.88 -9.80 -6.61
N CYS A 197 9.58 -9.58 -6.36
CA CYS A 197 8.56 -10.63 -6.33
C CYS A 197 8.38 -11.27 -7.71
N VAL A 198 8.28 -10.46 -8.77
CA VAL A 198 8.10 -10.93 -10.15
C VAL A 198 9.33 -11.69 -10.63
N ALA A 199 10.53 -11.22 -10.32
CA ALA A 199 11.78 -11.90 -10.72
C ALA A 199 11.88 -13.29 -10.10
N ALA A 200 11.53 -13.46 -8.83
CA ALA A 200 11.55 -14.78 -8.18
C ALA A 200 10.57 -15.77 -8.84
N VAL A 201 9.34 -15.31 -9.13
CA VAL A 201 8.31 -16.14 -9.77
C VAL A 201 8.67 -16.48 -11.20
N LEU A 202 9.13 -15.49 -11.98
CA LEU A 202 9.55 -15.71 -13.37
C LEU A 202 10.75 -16.66 -13.46
N GLN A 203 11.72 -16.52 -12.56
CA GLN A 203 12.88 -17.39 -12.54
C GLN A 203 12.48 -18.83 -12.23
N LEU A 204 11.54 -19.04 -11.29
CA LEU A 204 11.00 -20.36 -11.01
C LEU A 204 10.30 -20.94 -12.24
N GLY A 205 9.40 -20.18 -12.89
CA GLY A 205 8.66 -20.63 -14.07
C GLY A 205 9.56 -20.94 -15.26
N VAL A 206 10.41 -20.00 -15.67
CA VAL A 206 11.28 -20.14 -16.84
C VAL A 206 12.32 -21.26 -16.66
N THR A 207 12.87 -21.42 -15.45
CA THR A 207 13.93 -22.42 -15.24
C THR A 207 13.37 -23.84 -15.12
N VAL A 208 12.10 -23.99 -14.70
CA VAL A 208 11.45 -25.32 -14.65
C VAL A 208 11.02 -25.80 -16.04
N ASP A 209 10.79 -24.89 -17.00
CA ASP A 209 10.37 -25.20 -18.36
C ASP A 209 11.53 -25.67 -19.26
N TYR A 210 12.79 -25.44 -18.88
CA TYR A 210 14.00 -25.90 -19.59
C TYR A 210 14.70 -26.99 -18.82
#